data_b1ffeb5db6d1ac574b3ef988d4cd83a8
#
_entry.id   b1ffeb5db6d1ac574b3ef988d4cd83a8
#
_cell.length_a   1.000
_cell.length_b   1.000
_cell.length_c   1.000
_cell.angle_alpha   90.00
_cell.angle_beta   90.00
_cell.angle_gamma   90.00
#
_symmetry.space_group_name_H-M   'P 1'
#
loop_
_entity.id
_entity.type
_entity.pdbx_description
1 polymer ?
#
loop_
_entity_poly.entity_id
_entity_poly.type
_entity_poly.pdbx_seq_one_letter_code
_entity_poly.pdbx_strand_id
1 'polypeptide(L)'
;MGKPGLMMTPGTGWEEDYHLGANFAVIPWEYSLFGDFSEQNTTQFYSVRAGFSSFMEVNLSIAHRPKMADRIGVGDRQIDFRFRLLEEKKYQPALVIGLSVPGSTSPVMHHDYLVLSKGFKTRYGFLKANLGYGSPLVVRKLSGKDNFFNSLHLDRKEDIRSGNYLNGLFGGLSYMPVSFGGLMLEYDTRTWNMGGFLKIKNRFYAHIFNFEASSSWGISFSAQFPLDLKPKSLRDAKHNN
;
A
#
# COMPACT_ATOMS: atom_id res chain seq x y z
N MET A 1 -1.00 2.60 -3.02
CA MET A 1 -2.33 2.04 -3.20
C MET A 1 -2.88 1.49 -1.89
N GLY A 2 -3.40 2.37 -1.05
CA GLY A 2 -4.07 2.01 0.21
C GLY A 2 -3.18 1.61 1.39
N LYS A 3 -1.90 1.58 1.22
CA LYS A 3 -0.91 1.24 2.26
C LYS A 3 -0.08 2.46 2.60
N PRO A 4 0.45 2.55 3.83
CA PRO A 4 1.45 3.58 4.13
C PRO A 4 2.65 3.43 3.20
N GLY A 5 3.06 4.52 2.59
CA GLY A 5 4.16 4.50 1.64
C GLY A 5 4.28 5.80 0.87
N LEU A 6 4.79 5.69 -0.33
CA LEU A 6 4.79 6.76 -1.31
C LEU A 6 3.46 6.76 -2.09
N MET A 7 3.48 7.02 -3.38
CA MET A 7 2.30 7.12 -4.23
C MET A 7 1.75 5.75 -4.60
N MET A 8 2.56 4.95 -5.28
CA MET A 8 2.22 3.60 -5.74
C MET A 8 2.88 2.51 -4.89
N THR A 9 4.06 2.78 -4.32
CA THR A 9 4.84 1.79 -3.59
C THR A 9 4.54 1.78 -2.09
N PRO A 10 4.53 0.60 -1.44
CA PRO A 10 4.40 0.49 -0.01
C PRO A 10 5.67 0.99 0.70
N GLY A 11 5.50 1.48 1.91
CA GLY A 11 6.59 1.85 2.81
C GLY A 11 6.46 1.14 4.15
N THR A 12 7.34 1.49 5.08
CA THR A 12 7.34 0.92 6.43
C THR A 12 6.49 1.72 7.43
N GLY A 13 5.66 2.66 6.96
CA GLY A 13 4.85 3.51 7.84
C GLY A 13 4.05 2.67 8.83
N TRP A 14 4.26 2.95 10.13
CA TRP A 14 3.59 2.34 11.25
C TRP A 14 3.50 3.39 12.34
N GLU A 15 2.35 4.05 12.42
CA GLU A 15 2.24 5.21 13.30
C GLU A 15 1.87 4.83 14.73
N GLU A 16 1.01 3.81 14.86
CA GLU A 16 0.54 3.32 16.17
C GLU A 16 0.38 1.80 16.13
N ASP A 17 0.55 1.16 17.29
CA ASP A 17 0.47 -0.31 17.41
C ASP A 17 -0.95 -0.83 17.14
N TYR A 18 -1.96 -0.08 17.60
CA TYR A 18 -3.37 -0.39 17.38
C TYR A 18 -4.01 0.76 16.63
N HIS A 19 -4.46 0.51 15.42
CA HIS A 19 -5.06 1.55 14.59
C HIS A 19 -6.08 1.00 13.59
N LEU A 20 -6.98 1.87 13.17
CA LEU A 20 -7.83 1.69 12.01
C LEU A 20 -7.48 2.74 10.98
N GLY A 21 -7.26 2.32 9.76
CA GLY A 21 -6.99 3.22 8.64
C GLY A 21 -7.93 2.98 7.47
N ALA A 22 -8.23 4.04 6.74
CA ALA A 22 -8.95 3.97 5.48
C ALA A 22 -8.20 4.75 4.42
N ASN A 23 -8.29 4.30 3.18
CA ASN A 23 -7.69 4.99 2.05
C ASN A 23 -8.59 4.93 0.82
N PHE A 24 -8.55 6.00 0.05
CA PHE A 24 -9.14 6.12 -1.27
C PHE A 24 -8.10 6.65 -2.24
N ALA A 25 -7.98 6.05 -3.42
CA ALA A 25 -7.09 6.54 -4.47
C ALA A 25 -7.73 6.40 -5.85
N VAL A 26 -7.45 7.35 -6.73
CA VAL A 26 -7.85 7.31 -8.14
C VAL A 26 -6.59 7.29 -9.00
N ILE A 27 -6.48 6.28 -9.85
CA ILE A 27 -5.36 6.09 -10.77
C ILE A 27 -5.89 6.21 -12.19
N PRO A 28 -5.22 7.00 -13.07
CA PRO A 28 -5.57 7.10 -14.48
C PRO A 28 -5.52 5.74 -15.18
N TRP A 29 -6.27 5.59 -16.24
CA TRP A 29 -6.41 4.31 -16.94
C TRP A 29 -5.08 3.83 -17.56
N GLU A 30 -4.24 4.72 -18.01
CA GLU A 30 -2.92 4.45 -18.61
C GLU A 30 -1.99 3.70 -17.66
N TYR A 31 -2.14 3.98 -16.36
CA TYR A 31 -1.33 3.40 -15.29
C TYR A 31 -2.09 2.37 -14.46
N SER A 32 -3.31 2.04 -14.89
CA SER A 32 -4.10 0.99 -14.28
C SER A 32 -3.38 -0.35 -14.33
N LEU A 33 -3.51 -1.14 -13.28
CA LEU A 33 -2.96 -2.51 -13.22
C LEU A 33 -3.68 -3.49 -14.14
N PHE A 34 -4.82 -3.08 -14.66
CA PHE A 34 -5.75 -3.92 -15.41
C PHE A 34 -5.66 -3.58 -16.90
N GLY A 35 -4.48 -3.74 -17.51
CA GLY A 35 -4.27 -3.50 -18.94
C GLY A 35 -5.22 -4.29 -19.84
N ASP A 36 -5.40 -3.86 -21.08
CA ASP A 36 -6.18 -4.48 -22.16
C ASP A 36 -7.71 -4.32 -22.11
N PHE A 37 -8.21 -3.22 -21.58
CA PHE A 37 -9.62 -2.90 -21.81
C PHE A 37 -9.73 -1.78 -22.86
N SER A 38 -10.54 -2.02 -23.89
CA SER A 38 -10.84 -1.08 -24.97
C SER A 38 -11.47 0.24 -24.52
N GLU A 39 -11.86 0.33 -23.25
CA GLU A 39 -12.48 1.51 -22.67
C GLU A 39 -11.54 2.17 -21.64
N GLN A 40 -11.25 3.45 -21.83
CA GLN A 40 -10.53 4.30 -20.89
C GLN A 40 -11.29 4.39 -19.56
N ASN A 41 -10.81 3.67 -18.56
CA ASN A 41 -11.49 3.53 -17.28
C ASN A 41 -10.53 3.73 -16.12
N THR A 42 -10.67 4.82 -15.38
CA THR A 42 -9.91 5.04 -14.16
C THR A 42 -10.12 3.91 -13.17
N THR A 43 -9.10 3.57 -12.41
CA THR A 43 -9.23 2.62 -11.31
C THR A 43 -9.31 3.37 -10.00
N GLN A 44 -10.36 3.08 -9.24
CA GLN A 44 -10.57 3.57 -7.88
C GLN A 44 -10.18 2.48 -6.89
N PHE A 45 -9.27 2.80 -5.98
CA PHE A 45 -8.86 1.90 -4.91
C PHE A 45 -9.47 2.36 -3.60
N TYR A 46 -10.16 1.46 -2.95
CA TYR A 46 -10.65 1.62 -1.58
C TYR A 46 -9.94 0.62 -0.71
N SER A 47 -9.44 1.04 0.44
CA SER A 47 -8.86 0.10 1.39
C SER A 47 -9.17 0.47 2.82
N VAL A 48 -9.30 -0.58 3.64
CA VAL A 48 -9.38 -0.48 5.09
C VAL A 48 -8.29 -1.35 5.67
N ARG A 49 -7.57 -0.82 6.66
CA ARG A 49 -6.52 -1.55 7.36
C ARG A 49 -6.72 -1.46 8.86
N ALA A 50 -6.31 -2.51 9.56
CA ALA A 50 -6.36 -2.59 11.01
C ALA A 50 -5.02 -3.12 11.55
N GLY A 51 -4.39 -2.36 12.42
CA GLY A 51 -3.25 -2.78 13.21
C GLY A 51 -3.73 -3.46 14.49
N PHE A 52 -3.30 -4.69 14.70
CA PHE A 52 -3.68 -5.49 15.86
C PHE A 52 -2.58 -5.61 16.91
N SER A 53 -1.38 -5.17 16.57
CA SER A 53 -0.21 -5.23 17.46
C SER A 53 0.90 -4.31 16.92
N SER A 54 1.99 -4.24 17.69
CA SER A 54 3.20 -3.52 17.27
C SER A 54 3.87 -4.09 16.01
N PHE A 55 3.51 -5.29 15.58
CA PHE A 55 4.19 -5.99 14.48
C PHE A 55 3.27 -6.49 13.37
N MET A 56 1.93 -6.44 13.51
CA MET A 56 1.01 -7.00 12.51
C MET A 56 -0.13 -6.05 12.15
N GLU A 57 -0.38 -5.91 10.87
CA GLU A 57 -1.47 -5.15 10.27
C GLU A 57 -2.15 -5.99 9.19
N VAL A 58 -3.46 -5.93 9.10
CA VAL A 58 -4.27 -6.53 8.03
C VAL A 58 -4.86 -5.43 7.18
N ASN A 59 -4.84 -5.61 5.88
CA ASN A 59 -5.41 -4.68 4.92
C ASN A 59 -6.40 -5.40 3.99
N LEU A 60 -7.56 -4.80 3.80
CA LEU A 60 -8.55 -5.18 2.79
C LEU A 60 -8.60 -4.08 1.73
N SER A 61 -8.37 -4.43 0.48
CA SER A 61 -8.42 -3.50 -0.65
C SER A 61 -9.43 -3.94 -1.70
N ILE A 62 -10.06 -2.97 -2.34
CA ILE A 62 -11.00 -3.17 -3.45
C ILE A 62 -10.55 -2.25 -4.58
N ALA A 63 -10.39 -2.82 -5.78
CA ALA A 63 -10.14 -2.08 -7.01
C ALA A 63 -11.44 -2.02 -7.82
N HIS A 64 -12.04 -0.84 -7.88
CA HIS A 64 -13.29 -0.58 -8.57
C HIS A 64 -13.04 0.17 -9.87
N ARG A 65 -13.73 -0.24 -10.94
CA ARG A 65 -13.71 0.39 -12.26
C ARG A 65 -15.12 0.84 -12.62
N PRO A 66 -15.44 2.14 -12.47
CA PRO A 66 -16.81 2.63 -12.56
C PRO A 66 -17.53 2.27 -13.87
N LYS A 67 -16.84 2.39 -15.01
CA LYS A 67 -17.44 2.08 -16.32
C LYS A 67 -17.65 0.57 -16.61
N MET A 68 -17.16 -0.30 -15.72
CA MET A 68 -17.30 -1.75 -15.83
C MET A 68 -18.12 -2.36 -14.70
N ALA A 69 -18.72 -1.54 -13.85
CA ALA A 69 -19.46 -2.00 -12.67
C ALA A 69 -20.58 -3.00 -13.03
N ASP A 70 -21.27 -2.79 -14.13
CA ASP A 70 -22.34 -3.68 -14.61
C ASP A 70 -21.83 -5.08 -15.02
N ARG A 71 -20.56 -5.19 -15.40
CA ARG A 71 -19.94 -6.45 -15.85
C ARG A 71 -19.20 -7.20 -14.75
N ILE A 72 -18.54 -6.47 -13.84
CA ILE A 72 -17.64 -7.05 -12.84
C ILE A 72 -18.11 -6.82 -11.38
N GLY A 73 -19.24 -6.13 -11.18
CA GLY A 73 -19.78 -5.81 -9.87
C GLY A 73 -18.85 -4.89 -9.06
N VAL A 74 -18.61 -5.26 -7.80
CA VAL A 74 -17.82 -4.44 -6.86
C VAL A 74 -16.35 -4.30 -7.27
N GLY A 75 -15.83 -5.21 -8.11
CA GLY A 75 -14.44 -5.22 -8.55
C GLY A 75 -13.55 -6.23 -7.83
N ASP A 76 -12.26 -6.17 -8.12
CA ASP A 76 -11.27 -7.08 -7.56
C ASP A 76 -10.97 -6.76 -6.10
N ARG A 77 -10.86 -7.79 -5.28
CA ARG A 77 -10.64 -7.69 -3.83
C ARG A 77 -9.34 -8.36 -3.45
N GLN A 78 -8.72 -7.83 -2.40
CA GLN A 78 -7.48 -8.38 -1.85
C GLN A 78 -7.46 -8.26 -0.34
N ILE A 79 -6.98 -9.31 0.31
CA ILE A 79 -6.57 -9.30 1.70
C ILE A 79 -5.07 -9.51 1.72
N ASP A 80 -4.38 -8.69 2.49
CA ASP A 80 -2.95 -8.83 2.72
C ASP A 80 -2.58 -8.52 4.17
N PHE A 81 -1.49 -9.13 4.60
CA PHE A 81 -0.87 -8.92 5.90
C PHE A 81 0.41 -8.12 5.73
N ARG A 82 0.67 -7.23 6.66
CA ARG A 82 1.96 -6.56 6.80
C ARG A 82 2.54 -6.88 8.17
N PHE A 83 3.81 -7.27 8.17
CA PHE A 83 4.55 -7.57 9.39
C PHE A 83 5.75 -6.65 9.50
N ARG A 84 5.82 -5.91 10.61
CA ARG A 84 6.97 -5.09 10.96
C ARG A 84 8.03 -5.98 11.60
N LEU A 85 9.08 -6.27 10.85
CA LEU A 85 10.18 -7.11 11.30
C LEU A 85 11.21 -6.32 12.10
N LEU A 86 11.47 -5.06 11.70
CA LEU A 86 12.35 -4.15 12.39
C LEU A 86 11.71 -2.78 12.52
N GLU A 87 11.86 -2.18 13.69
CA GLU A 87 11.50 -0.78 13.95
C GLU A 87 12.67 0.14 13.60
N GLU A 88 12.38 1.34 13.12
CA GLU A 88 13.41 2.33 12.85
C GLU A 88 14.07 2.83 14.14
N LYS A 89 15.39 2.76 14.19
CA LYS A 89 16.23 3.34 15.25
C LYS A 89 17.29 4.25 14.64
N LYS A 90 18.10 4.89 15.46
CA LYS A 90 19.12 5.86 15.00
C LYS A 90 19.95 5.33 13.82
N TYR A 91 20.44 4.10 13.87
CA TYR A 91 21.30 3.48 12.84
C TYR A 91 20.63 2.32 12.10
N GLN A 92 19.47 1.88 12.57
CA GLN A 92 18.73 0.75 12.01
C GLN A 92 17.55 1.26 11.18
N PRO A 93 17.39 0.83 9.92
CA PRO A 93 16.18 1.10 9.15
C PRO A 93 15.00 0.30 9.69
N ALA A 94 13.80 0.77 9.43
CA ALA A 94 12.60 -0.05 9.56
C ALA A 94 12.55 -1.09 8.46
N LEU A 95 11.99 -2.28 8.74
CA LEU A 95 11.80 -3.36 7.78
C LEU A 95 10.38 -3.91 7.90
N VAL A 96 9.69 -3.98 6.79
CA VAL A 96 8.33 -4.54 6.70
C VAL A 96 8.27 -5.57 5.58
N ILE A 97 7.63 -6.71 5.83
CA ILE A 97 7.21 -7.66 4.82
C ILE A 97 5.69 -7.57 4.63
N GLY A 98 5.24 -7.56 3.38
CA GLY A 98 3.83 -7.64 3.01
C GLY A 98 3.56 -8.93 2.28
N LEU A 99 2.49 -9.64 2.66
CA LEU A 99 2.10 -10.93 2.09
C LEU A 99 0.62 -10.91 1.71
N SER A 100 0.32 -11.24 0.49
CA SER A 100 -1.05 -11.41 -0.01
C SER A 100 -1.61 -12.78 0.36
N VAL A 101 -2.84 -12.84 0.82
CA VAL A 101 -3.49 -14.12 1.16
C VAL A 101 -3.79 -14.89 -0.12
N PRO A 102 -3.27 -16.12 -0.28
CA PRO A 102 -3.52 -16.94 -1.46
C PRO A 102 -5.02 -17.15 -1.70
N GLY A 103 -5.46 -16.95 -2.93
CA GLY A 103 -6.85 -17.15 -3.34
C GLY A 103 -7.84 -16.08 -2.87
N SER A 104 -7.39 -15.06 -2.14
CA SER A 104 -8.24 -13.93 -1.74
C SER A 104 -8.27 -12.80 -2.79
N THR A 105 -7.46 -12.89 -3.83
CA THR A 105 -7.19 -11.78 -4.73
C THR A 105 -7.29 -12.16 -6.18
N SER A 106 -7.59 -11.17 -7.01
CA SER A 106 -7.20 -11.22 -8.41
C SER A 106 -5.67 -11.29 -8.51
N PRO A 107 -5.13 -12.13 -9.41
CA PRO A 107 -3.67 -12.25 -9.61
C PRO A 107 -2.97 -10.91 -9.85
N VAL A 108 -3.67 -9.95 -10.45
CA VAL A 108 -3.18 -8.59 -10.74
C VAL A 108 -2.90 -7.77 -9.48
N MET A 109 -3.68 -7.98 -8.44
CA MET A 109 -3.52 -7.27 -7.17
C MET A 109 -2.56 -7.96 -6.21
N HIS A 110 -2.15 -9.19 -6.51
CA HIS A 110 -1.25 -9.95 -5.66
C HIS A 110 0.13 -9.30 -5.60
N HIS A 111 0.61 -9.01 -4.40
CA HIS A 111 1.91 -8.41 -4.20
C HIS A 111 2.50 -8.81 -2.85
N ASP A 112 3.46 -9.67 -2.92
CA ASP A 112 4.35 -9.96 -1.81
C ASP A 112 5.59 -9.09 -1.96
N TYR A 113 6.04 -8.47 -0.88
CA TYR A 113 7.16 -7.53 -0.94
C TYR A 113 7.91 -7.46 0.39
N LEU A 114 9.15 -7.03 0.29
CA LEU A 114 9.98 -6.59 1.41
C LEU A 114 10.35 -5.13 1.19
N VAL A 115 10.24 -4.29 2.23
CA VAL A 115 10.58 -2.87 2.14
C VAL A 115 11.34 -2.40 3.35
N LEU A 116 12.41 -1.65 3.08
CA LEU A 116 13.22 -0.92 4.05
C LEU A 116 12.88 0.57 3.96
N SER A 117 12.90 1.27 5.10
CA SER A 117 12.80 2.73 5.12
C SER A 117 13.72 3.33 6.17
N LYS A 118 14.28 4.49 5.85
CA LYS A 118 15.11 5.27 6.76
C LYS A 118 14.83 6.74 6.65
N GLY A 119 14.61 7.38 7.79
CA GLY A 119 14.43 8.83 7.92
C GLY A 119 15.71 9.54 8.32
N PHE A 120 15.91 10.73 7.77
CA PHE A 120 17.05 11.59 8.04
C PHE A 120 16.57 12.99 8.37
N LYS A 121 16.87 13.48 9.57
CA LYS A 121 16.70 14.89 9.91
C LYS A 121 17.79 15.70 9.25
N THR A 122 17.42 16.67 8.46
CA THR A 122 18.34 17.61 7.81
C THR A 122 18.15 19.01 8.37
N ARG A 123 19.06 19.92 8.06
CA ARG A 123 18.92 21.36 8.42
C ARG A 123 17.66 22.00 7.82
N TYR A 124 17.21 21.50 6.67
CA TYR A 124 16.12 22.09 5.88
C TYR A 124 14.83 21.29 5.89
N GLY A 125 14.73 20.27 6.74
CA GLY A 125 13.54 19.43 6.83
C GLY A 125 13.86 17.97 7.10
N PHE A 126 12.90 17.11 6.78
CA PHE A 126 13.01 15.67 6.98
C PHE A 126 12.98 14.93 5.64
N LEU A 127 13.98 14.10 5.39
CA LEU A 127 14.09 13.23 4.23
C LEU A 127 13.81 11.78 4.66
N LYS A 128 12.96 11.07 3.92
CA LYS A 128 12.76 9.62 4.12
C LYS A 128 13.03 8.89 2.83
N ALA A 129 13.91 7.90 2.89
CA ALA A 129 14.21 6.99 1.79
C ALA A 129 13.49 5.65 2.01
N ASN A 130 12.98 5.06 0.92
CA ASN A 130 12.38 3.74 0.88
C ASN A 130 13.05 2.93 -0.23
N LEU A 131 13.34 1.66 0.06
CA LEU A 131 13.86 0.70 -0.92
C LEU A 131 13.19 -0.65 -0.66
N GLY A 132 12.67 -1.27 -1.69
CA GLY A 132 11.96 -2.54 -1.56
C GLY A 132 12.16 -3.44 -2.76
N TYR A 133 11.72 -4.67 -2.58
CA TYR A 133 11.69 -5.69 -3.62
C TYR A 133 10.35 -6.41 -3.59
N GLY A 134 9.65 -6.42 -4.72
CA GLY A 134 8.41 -7.14 -4.93
C GLY A 134 8.68 -8.51 -5.53
N SER A 135 8.02 -9.53 -5.00
CA SER A 135 8.12 -10.91 -5.50
C SER A 135 7.68 -10.99 -6.96
N PRO A 136 8.45 -11.66 -7.83
CA PRO A 136 8.02 -11.96 -9.19
C PRO A 136 7.00 -13.11 -9.25
N LEU A 137 6.70 -13.73 -8.12
CA LEU A 137 5.80 -14.86 -8.03
C LEU A 137 4.43 -14.46 -7.51
N VAL A 138 3.41 -15.24 -7.90
CA VAL A 138 2.03 -15.09 -7.45
C VAL A 138 1.42 -16.47 -7.18
N VAL A 139 0.68 -16.60 -6.09
CA VAL A 139 -0.08 -17.81 -5.78
C VAL A 139 -1.51 -17.65 -6.27
N ARG A 140 -1.91 -18.43 -7.26
CA ARG A 140 -3.27 -18.46 -7.79
C ARG A 140 -4.04 -19.65 -7.31
N LYS A 141 -5.36 -19.49 -7.16
CA LYS A 141 -6.28 -20.59 -6.94
C LYS A 141 -6.86 -21.04 -8.27
N LEU A 142 -6.65 -22.30 -8.63
CA LEU A 142 -7.25 -22.90 -9.83
C LEU A 142 -8.67 -23.39 -9.51
N SER A 143 -9.63 -23.04 -10.39
CA SER A 143 -11.01 -23.52 -10.29
C SER A 143 -11.08 -25.02 -10.58
N GLY A 144 -12.04 -25.73 -9.95
CA GLY A 144 -12.34 -27.12 -10.26
C GLY A 144 -11.57 -28.18 -9.47
N LYS A 145 -10.84 -27.80 -8.40
CA LYS A 145 -10.22 -28.76 -7.48
C LYS A 145 -10.88 -28.73 -6.10
N ASP A 146 -11.25 -29.89 -5.60
CA ASP A 146 -12.04 -30.03 -4.36
C ASP A 146 -11.25 -29.68 -3.08
N ASN A 147 -9.91 -29.71 -3.14
CA ASN A 147 -9.08 -29.41 -1.99
C ASN A 147 -8.39 -28.06 -2.16
N PHE A 148 -8.52 -27.18 -1.16
CA PHE A 148 -7.94 -25.83 -1.18
C PHE A 148 -6.43 -25.86 -1.47
N PHE A 149 -5.66 -26.67 -0.76
CA PHE A 149 -4.20 -26.69 -0.94
C PHE A 149 -3.77 -27.24 -2.30
N ASN A 150 -4.50 -28.23 -2.84
CA ASN A 150 -4.24 -28.79 -4.17
C ASN A 150 -4.65 -27.85 -5.31
N SER A 151 -5.44 -26.83 -5.01
CA SER A 151 -5.86 -25.81 -5.97
C SER A 151 -4.90 -24.62 -6.06
N LEU A 152 -3.93 -24.50 -5.14
CA LEU A 152 -2.93 -23.43 -5.18
C LEU A 152 -1.85 -23.77 -6.22
N HIS A 153 -1.60 -22.80 -7.09
CA HIS A 153 -0.56 -22.86 -8.11
C HIS A 153 0.34 -21.65 -8.04
N LEU A 154 1.64 -21.85 -8.15
CA LEU A 154 2.64 -20.81 -8.14
C LEU A 154 3.01 -20.45 -9.57
N ASP A 155 2.73 -19.23 -9.98
CA ASP A 155 3.03 -18.70 -11.32
C ASP A 155 3.99 -17.51 -11.24
N ARG A 156 4.59 -17.17 -12.36
CA ARG A 156 5.29 -15.89 -12.49
C ARG A 156 4.29 -14.77 -12.84
N LYS A 157 4.49 -13.60 -12.29
CA LYS A 157 3.68 -12.42 -12.64
C LYS A 157 3.76 -12.06 -14.11
N GLU A 158 4.90 -12.34 -14.75
CA GLU A 158 5.14 -12.12 -16.20
C GLU A 158 4.21 -12.93 -17.07
N ASP A 159 3.81 -14.12 -16.62
CA ASP A 159 2.90 -15.01 -17.34
C ASP A 159 1.43 -14.60 -17.21
N ILE A 160 1.15 -13.60 -16.38
CA ILE A 160 -0.19 -13.07 -16.18
C ILE A 160 -0.38 -11.86 -17.10
N ARG A 161 -1.38 -11.93 -17.95
CA ARG A 161 -1.66 -10.97 -19.02
C ARG A 161 -1.90 -9.52 -18.57
N SER A 162 -2.11 -9.27 -17.32
CA SER A 162 -2.41 -7.97 -16.75
C SER A 162 -1.36 -7.56 -15.72
N GLY A 163 -0.75 -6.45 -15.95
CA GLY A 163 0.06 -5.58 -15.11
C GLY A 163 0.94 -6.19 -14.02
N ASN A 164 2.24 -6.04 -14.20
CA ASN A 164 3.26 -6.49 -13.23
C ASN A 164 3.43 -5.46 -12.09
N TYR A 165 2.47 -5.37 -11.19
CA TYR A 165 2.59 -4.49 -10.03
C TYR A 165 3.58 -5.06 -9.01
N LEU A 166 4.55 -4.22 -8.60
CA LEU A 166 5.62 -4.58 -7.68
C LEU A 166 6.32 -5.90 -8.08
N ASN A 167 6.86 -5.94 -9.28
CA ASN A 167 7.70 -7.02 -9.76
C ASN A 167 9.16 -6.56 -9.85
N GLY A 168 9.98 -6.87 -8.85
CA GLY A 168 11.38 -6.46 -8.77
C GLY A 168 11.63 -5.26 -7.84
N LEU A 169 12.71 -4.54 -8.08
CA LEU A 169 13.13 -3.41 -7.25
C LEU A 169 12.20 -2.21 -7.40
N PHE A 170 11.83 -1.63 -6.27
CA PHE A 170 11.09 -0.38 -6.20
C PHE A 170 11.65 0.50 -5.08
N GLY A 171 11.34 1.77 -5.10
CA GLY A 171 11.74 2.67 -4.01
C GLY A 171 11.49 4.13 -4.31
N GLY A 172 11.93 4.99 -3.42
CA GLY A 172 11.82 6.42 -3.63
C GLY A 172 12.14 7.25 -2.39
N LEU A 173 11.95 8.53 -2.54
CA LEU A 173 12.27 9.53 -1.56
C LEU A 173 11.03 10.39 -1.25
N SER A 174 10.86 10.77 0.00
CA SER A 174 9.95 11.85 0.38
C SER A 174 10.71 12.90 1.15
N TYR A 175 10.48 14.16 0.83
CA TYR A 175 11.11 15.31 1.47
C TYR A 175 10.06 16.23 2.04
N MET A 176 10.13 16.47 3.35
CA MET A 176 9.25 17.37 4.11
C MET A 176 10.04 18.60 4.57
N PRO A 177 9.99 19.71 3.83
CA PRO A 177 10.56 20.98 4.29
C PRO A 177 9.75 21.59 5.44
N VAL A 178 8.48 21.23 5.53
CA VAL A 178 7.53 21.69 6.57
C VAL A 178 6.81 20.49 7.19
N SER A 179 6.30 20.65 8.41
CA SER A 179 5.68 19.54 9.16
C SER A 179 4.36 19.01 8.58
N PHE A 180 3.71 19.79 7.70
CA PHE A 180 2.38 19.48 7.17
C PHE A 180 2.39 19.06 5.70
N GLY A 181 3.54 18.97 5.01
CA GLY A 181 3.57 18.55 3.61
C GLY A 181 4.96 18.47 3.03
N GLY A 182 5.03 17.94 1.83
CA GLY A 182 6.29 17.73 1.14
C GLY A 182 6.13 17.21 -0.28
N LEU A 183 7.27 16.83 -0.84
CA LEU A 183 7.41 16.28 -2.19
C LEU A 183 7.80 14.81 -2.12
N MET A 184 7.46 14.07 -3.17
CA MET A 184 7.80 12.67 -3.32
C MET A 184 8.28 12.38 -4.74
N LEU A 185 9.25 11.47 -4.81
CA LEU A 185 9.76 10.86 -6.04
C LEU A 185 9.83 9.35 -5.80
N GLU A 186 9.28 8.55 -6.70
CA GLU A 186 9.36 7.09 -6.60
C GLU A 186 9.56 6.41 -7.94
N TYR A 187 10.13 5.21 -7.89
CA TYR A 187 10.13 4.22 -8.96
C TYR A 187 9.30 3.02 -8.50
N ASP A 188 8.24 2.70 -9.23
CA ASP A 188 7.23 1.71 -8.83
C ASP A 188 7.39 0.34 -9.52
N THR A 189 8.59 0.01 -10.02
CA THR A 189 8.95 -1.11 -10.88
C THR A 189 8.60 -0.96 -12.35
N ARG A 190 7.85 0.07 -12.72
CA ARG A 190 7.45 0.35 -14.11
C ARG A 190 7.85 1.76 -14.54
N THR A 191 7.53 2.73 -13.71
CA THR A 191 7.63 4.15 -14.05
C THR A 191 8.21 4.97 -12.91
N TRP A 192 8.79 6.11 -13.24
CA TRP A 192 9.15 7.16 -12.30
C TRP A 192 7.96 8.08 -12.09
N ASN A 193 7.54 8.24 -10.86
CA ASN A 193 6.41 9.07 -10.46
C ASN A 193 6.88 10.17 -9.53
N MET A 194 6.27 11.34 -9.64
CA MET A 194 6.55 12.46 -8.74
C MET A 194 5.26 13.06 -8.21
N GLY A 195 5.30 13.64 -7.03
CA GLY A 195 4.10 14.23 -6.46
C GLY A 195 4.36 15.03 -5.20
N GLY A 196 3.27 15.53 -4.66
CA GLY A 196 3.25 16.21 -3.38
C GLY A 196 2.25 15.58 -2.43
N PHE A 197 2.43 15.84 -1.16
CA PHE A 197 1.51 15.40 -0.12
C PHE A 197 1.27 16.48 0.94
N LEU A 198 0.09 16.40 1.53
CA LEU A 198 -0.29 17.14 2.71
C LEU A 198 -0.60 16.18 3.85
N LYS A 199 -0.18 16.55 5.05
CA LYS A 199 -0.40 15.81 6.29
C LYS A 199 -1.09 16.72 7.31
N ILE A 200 -2.27 16.31 7.76
CA ILE A 200 -3.07 17.10 8.71
C ILE A 200 -3.21 16.31 10.01
N LYS A 201 -2.79 16.91 11.11
CA LYS A 201 -2.88 16.36 12.48
C LYS A 201 -2.31 14.93 12.61
N ASN A 202 -1.33 14.55 11.81
CA ASN A 202 -0.78 13.19 11.75
C ASN A 202 -1.79 12.06 11.49
N ARG A 203 -3.00 12.40 11.04
CA ARG A 203 -4.10 11.44 10.85
C ARG A 203 -4.63 11.41 9.43
N PHE A 204 -4.56 12.52 8.73
CA PHE A 204 -5.10 12.65 7.38
C PHE A 204 -3.96 12.98 6.42
N TYR A 205 -3.93 12.27 5.30
CA TYR A 205 -2.97 12.48 4.23
C TYR A 205 -3.72 12.66 2.92
N ALA A 206 -3.30 13.63 2.15
CA ALA A 206 -3.72 13.82 0.77
C ALA A 206 -2.49 13.81 -0.12
N HIS A 207 -2.53 13.05 -1.20
CA HIS A 207 -1.47 13.00 -2.20
C HIS A 207 -2.02 13.40 -3.55
N ILE A 208 -1.21 14.13 -4.29
CA ILE A 208 -1.38 14.36 -5.72
C ILE A 208 -0.08 13.95 -6.40
N PHE A 209 -0.17 13.18 -7.47
CA PHE A 209 1.00 12.64 -8.13
C PHE A 209 0.81 12.54 -9.64
N ASN A 210 1.92 12.69 -10.35
CA ASN A 210 2.05 12.62 -11.79
C ASN A 210 2.87 11.41 -12.15
N PHE A 211 2.41 10.67 -13.16
CA PHE A 211 3.07 9.49 -13.68
C PHE A 211 3.99 9.88 -14.85
N GLU A 212 5.26 9.43 -14.81
CA GLU A 212 6.27 9.62 -15.87
C GLU A 212 6.42 11.06 -16.37
N ALA A 213 6.17 12.05 -15.52
CA ALA A 213 6.11 13.46 -15.94
C ALA A 213 5.12 13.70 -17.09
N SER A 214 4.12 12.83 -17.24
CA SER A 214 3.06 12.92 -18.24
C SER A 214 1.95 13.89 -17.83
N SER A 215 0.92 14.05 -18.65
CA SER A 215 -0.28 14.78 -18.28
C SER A 215 -1.23 14.00 -17.35
N SER A 216 -0.91 12.75 -17.05
CA SER A 216 -1.77 11.87 -16.26
C SER A 216 -1.52 12.03 -14.75
N TRP A 217 -2.58 12.36 -14.01
CA TRP A 217 -2.52 12.63 -12.58
C TRP A 217 -3.34 11.63 -11.79
N GLY A 218 -2.80 11.25 -10.62
CA GLY A 218 -3.52 10.48 -9.62
C GLY A 218 -3.67 11.28 -8.35
N ILE A 219 -4.68 10.92 -7.56
CA ILE A 219 -4.92 11.47 -6.23
C ILE A 219 -5.15 10.35 -5.23
N SER A 220 -4.77 10.56 -3.98
CA SER A 220 -5.19 9.68 -2.90
C SER A 220 -5.46 10.44 -1.62
N PHE A 221 -6.36 9.88 -0.82
CA PHE A 221 -6.70 10.37 0.52
C PHE A 221 -6.62 9.21 1.49
N SER A 222 -5.99 9.41 2.64
CA SER A 222 -5.99 8.41 3.69
C SER A 222 -6.26 9.04 5.05
N ALA A 223 -6.92 8.25 5.91
CA ALA A 223 -7.15 8.60 7.29
C ALA A 223 -6.71 7.45 8.18
N GLN A 224 -6.16 7.77 9.36
CA GLN A 224 -5.75 6.79 10.34
C GLN A 224 -6.13 7.26 11.74
N PHE A 225 -6.69 6.35 12.52
CA PHE A 225 -7.16 6.60 13.87
C PHE A 225 -6.57 5.56 14.82
N PRO A 226 -6.02 5.98 15.98
CA PRO A 226 -5.61 5.03 17.01
C PRO A 226 -6.82 4.30 17.55
N LEU A 227 -6.66 3.01 17.83
CA LEU A 227 -7.64 2.20 18.52
C LEU A 227 -7.17 1.98 19.95
N ASP A 228 -7.99 2.33 20.92
CA ASP A 228 -7.76 1.95 22.31
C ASP A 228 -8.44 0.62 22.61
N LEU A 229 -7.73 -0.47 22.35
CA LEU A 229 -8.19 -1.83 22.60
C LEU A 229 -7.88 -2.33 24.03
N LYS A 230 -7.33 -1.47 24.90
CA LYS A 230 -7.05 -1.85 26.28
C LYS A 230 -8.36 -2.07 27.05
N PRO A 231 -8.48 -3.18 27.80
CA PRO A 231 -9.60 -3.36 28.72
C PRO A 231 -9.75 -2.17 29.68
N LYS A 232 -10.96 -1.80 30.03
CA LYS A 232 -11.23 -0.67 30.96
C LYS A 232 -10.44 -0.77 32.24
N SER A 233 -10.30 -1.97 32.79
CA SER A 233 -9.52 -2.25 34.01
C SER A 233 -8.05 -1.84 33.94
N LEU A 234 -7.45 -1.83 32.74
CA LEU A 234 -6.06 -1.40 32.57
C LEU A 234 -5.93 0.11 32.22
N ARG A 235 -7.04 0.76 31.88
CA ARG A 235 -7.06 2.22 31.65
C ARG A 235 -7.12 2.95 33.01
N ASP A 236 -7.93 2.47 33.91
CA ASP A 236 -8.17 3.10 35.18
C ASP A 236 -6.97 2.96 36.17
N ALA A 237 -6.14 1.91 35.98
CA ALA A 237 -4.92 1.72 36.76
C ALA A 237 -3.82 2.78 36.56
N LYS A 238 -3.86 3.52 35.45
CA LYS A 238 -2.89 4.61 35.11
C LYS A 238 -3.26 5.97 35.72
N HIS A 239 -4.51 6.16 36.17
CA HIS A 239 -4.97 7.42 36.79
C HIS A 239 -4.86 7.42 38.33
N ASN A 240 -4.50 6.30 38.94
CA ASN A 240 -4.41 6.15 40.38
C ASN A 240 -2.97 6.02 40.91
N ASN A 241 -1.96 6.38 40.13
CA ASN A 241 -0.54 6.46 40.56
C ASN A 241 0.02 7.87 40.35
#